data_82f8b5216a7f1d3f298d869c640dd8fe
#
_entry.id   82f8b5216a7f1d3f298d869c640dd8fe
#
_cell.length_a   1.000
_cell.length_b   1.000
_cell.length_c   1.000
_cell.angle_alpha   90.00
_cell.angle_beta   90.00
_cell.angle_gamma   90.00
#
_symmetry.space_group_name_H-M   'P 1'
#
loop_
_entity.id
_entity.type
_entity.pdbx_description
1 polymer ?
#
loop_
_entity_poly.entity_id
_entity_poly.type
_entity_poly.pdbx_seq_one_letter_code
_entity_poly.pdbx_strand_id
1 'polypeptide(L)'
;MDPKRHPNPRTFDPSRYANDFQSSAAAATAHDPSKRDQFVFGAGRRVCQGMHIAERSLFLAISRMLWAFNFEPKTDADGKDIIPDMTKLTQGLFVFPEPFPAKIVPRSEKHAEIVKQAWADCRSLLDDDMQWRKVPEGMHFSTYNAKTDKGEEF
;
A
#
# COMPACT_ATOMS: atom_id res chain seq x y z
N MET A 1 -17.62 -10.95 1.97
CA MET A 1 -18.14 -9.57 1.85
C MET A 1 -19.62 -9.60 2.23
N ASP A 2 -20.01 -8.77 3.19
CA ASP A 2 -21.39 -8.71 3.70
C ASP A 2 -22.18 -7.63 2.93
N PRO A 3 -23.18 -8.00 2.10
CA PRO A 3 -23.97 -7.04 1.33
C PRO A 3 -24.87 -6.14 2.20
N LYS A 4 -25.14 -6.53 3.46
CA LYS A 4 -25.89 -5.69 4.40
C LYS A 4 -25.08 -4.49 4.87
N ARG A 5 -23.76 -4.66 5.02
CA ARG A 5 -22.83 -3.59 5.39
C ARG A 5 -22.33 -2.80 4.19
N HIS A 6 -22.09 -3.49 3.09
CA HIS A 6 -21.49 -2.92 1.88
C HIS A 6 -22.36 -3.28 0.67
N PRO A 7 -23.34 -2.46 0.31
CA PRO A 7 -24.14 -2.69 -0.90
C PRO A 7 -23.23 -2.84 -2.12
N ASN A 8 -23.53 -3.81 -3.00
CA ASN A 8 -22.71 -4.15 -4.16
C ASN A 8 -21.22 -4.41 -3.80
N PRO A 9 -20.91 -5.34 -2.91
CA PRO A 9 -19.60 -5.45 -2.26
C PRO A 9 -18.45 -5.80 -3.22
N ARG A 10 -18.77 -6.28 -4.45
CA ARG A 10 -17.77 -6.54 -5.50
C ARG A 10 -17.49 -5.35 -6.40
N THR A 11 -18.26 -4.28 -6.29
CA THR A 11 -18.01 -3.04 -7.03
C THR A 11 -16.95 -2.23 -6.31
N PHE A 12 -15.88 -1.87 -7.04
CA PHE A 12 -14.88 -0.95 -6.54
C PHE A 12 -15.50 0.46 -6.45
N ASP A 13 -15.68 0.94 -5.24
CA ASP A 13 -16.29 2.22 -4.97
C ASP A 13 -15.59 2.90 -3.79
N PRO A 14 -14.60 3.76 -4.05
CA PRO A 14 -13.86 4.47 -3.02
C PRO A 14 -14.74 5.43 -2.19
N SER A 15 -15.87 5.88 -2.74
CA SER A 15 -16.76 6.82 -2.05
C SER A 15 -17.38 6.24 -0.77
N ARG A 16 -17.40 4.92 -0.63
CA ARG A 16 -17.85 4.22 0.58
C ARG A 16 -17.12 4.69 1.84
N TYR A 17 -15.86 5.12 1.68
CA TYR A 17 -14.98 5.52 2.78
C TYR A 17 -14.65 7.03 2.77
N ALA A 18 -15.39 7.83 1.98
CA ALA A 18 -15.14 9.26 1.84
C ALA A 18 -15.18 10.04 3.18
N ASN A 19 -15.92 9.53 4.16
CA ASN A 19 -16.07 10.12 5.49
C ASN A 19 -15.48 9.24 6.60
N ASP A 20 -14.74 8.21 6.27
CA ASP A 20 -14.07 7.33 7.24
C ASP A 20 -12.60 7.73 7.35
N PHE A 21 -12.25 8.39 8.44
CA PHE A 21 -10.89 8.86 8.74
C PHE A 21 -10.23 8.06 9.87
N GLN A 22 -10.85 6.97 10.33
CA GLN A 22 -10.24 6.14 11.36
C GLN A 22 -9.09 5.31 10.80
N SER A 23 -8.06 5.09 11.63
CA SER A 23 -6.99 4.18 11.26
C SER A 23 -7.47 2.72 11.28
N SER A 24 -6.78 1.84 10.52
CA SER A 24 -7.07 0.40 10.55
C SER A 24 -6.97 -0.18 11.97
N ALA A 25 -6.05 0.32 12.79
CA ALA A 25 -5.91 -0.10 14.20
C ALA A 25 -7.12 0.33 15.03
N ALA A 26 -7.61 1.58 14.85
CA ALA A 26 -8.80 2.06 15.55
C ALA A 26 -10.04 1.26 15.12
N ALA A 27 -10.20 0.99 13.83
CA ALA A 27 -11.29 0.16 13.32
C ALA A 27 -11.24 -1.28 13.87
N ALA A 28 -10.05 -1.91 13.89
CA ALA A 28 -9.89 -3.27 14.38
C ALA A 28 -10.15 -3.42 15.89
N THR A 29 -9.91 -2.37 16.67
CA THR A 29 -10.05 -2.37 18.14
C THR A 29 -11.28 -1.61 18.65
N ALA A 30 -12.17 -1.15 17.74
CA ALA A 30 -13.37 -0.44 18.14
C ALA A 30 -14.17 -1.21 19.21
N HIS A 31 -14.62 -0.51 20.25
CA HIS A 31 -15.38 -1.13 21.34
C HIS A 31 -16.68 -1.77 20.84
N ASP A 32 -17.36 -1.08 19.93
CA ASP A 32 -18.55 -1.59 19.25
C ASP A 32 -18.17 -2.56 18.12
N PRO A 33 -18.49 -3.86 18.22
CA PRO A 33 -18.17 -4.84 17.18
C PRO A 33 -18.78 -4.52 15.80
N SER A 34 -19.90 -3.78 15.76
CA SER A 34 -20.54 -3.41 14.49
C SER A 34 -19.70 -2.41 13.68
N LYS A 35 -18.80 -1.69 14.34
CA LYS A 35 -17.87 -0.74 13.74
C LYS A 35 -16.52 -1.37 13.34
N ARG A 36 -16.32 -2.65 13.66
CA ARG A 36 -15.12 -3.41 13.27
C ARG A 36 -15.31 -3.99 11.90
N ASP A 37 -14.90 -3.32 10.85
CA ASP A 37 -15.03 -3.80 9.47
C ASP A 37 -13.69 -4.06 8.76
N GLN A 38 -12.57 -3.74 9.40
CA GLN A 38 -11.22 -3.92 8.88
C GLN A 38 -10.67 -5.34 9.17
N PHE A 39 -11.34 -6.37 8.64
CA PHE A 39 -10.91 -7.76 8.83
C PHE A 39 -9.76 -8.21 7.91
N VAL A 40 -9.29 -7.35 7.04
CA VAL A 40 -8.12 -7.58 6.17
C VAL A 40 -6.87 -7.98 6.97
N PHE A 41 -6.70 -7.40 8.16
CA PHE A 41 -5.60 -7.69 9.06
C PHE A 41 -5.90 -8.79 10.11
N GLY A 42 -7.00 -9.52 9.92
CA GLY A 42 -7.45 -10.51 10.90
C GLY A 42 -8.23 -9.90 12.06
N ALA A 43 -8.50 -10.71 13.07
CA ALA A 43 -9.28 -10.30 14.24
C ALA A 43 -8.78 -10.95 15.54
N GLY A 44 -9.12 -10.31 16.67
CA GLY A 44 -8.84 -10.83 18.02
C GLY A 44 -7.36 -10.82 18.39
N ARG A 45 -6.94 -11.79 19.22
CA ARG A 45 -5.57 -11.85 19.80
C ARG A 45 -4.46 -12.10 18.76
N ARG A 46 -4.79 -12.46 17.53
CA ARG A 46 -3.86 -12.73 16.43
C ARG A 46 -3.99 -11.71 15.30
N VAL A 47 -4.59 -10.54 15.58
CA VAL A 47 -4.62 -9.41 14.64
C VAL A 47 -3.18 -9.05 14.23
N CYS A 48 -3.01 -8.64 12.97
CA CYS A 48 -1.71 -8.25 12.44
C CYS A 48 -1.10 -7.10 13.25
N GLN A 49 0.02 -7.33 13.89
CA GLN A 49 0.71 -6.30 14.68
C GLN A 49 1.31 -5.19 13.80
N GLY A 50 1.65 -5.52 12.55
CA GLY A 50 2.21 -4.59 11.58
C GLY A 50 1.17 -3.77 10.78
N MET A 51 -0.12 -3.81 11.12
CA MET A 51 -1.16 -3.14 10.33
C MET A 51 -0.92 -1.65 10.17
N HIS A 52 -0.41 -0.96 11.19
CA HIS A 52 -0.09 0.47 11.15
C HIS A 52 1.05 0.80 10.19
N ILE A 53 2.02 -0.10 10.02
CA ILE A 53 3.11 0.04 9.05
C ILE A 53 2.56 -0.19 7.64
N ALA A 54 1.79 -1.26 7.46
CA ALA A 54 1.17 -1.60 6.18
C ALA A 54 0.24 -0.47 5.69
N GLU A 55 -0.60 0.08 6.55
CA GLU A 55 -1.51 1.19 6.23
C GLU A 55 -0.74 2.42 5.74
N ARG A 56 0.31 2.84 6.48
CA ARG A 56 1.13 3.98 6.11
C ARG A 56 1.89 3.75 4.80
N SER A 57 2.45 2.56 4.61
CA SER A 57 3.17 2.20 3.39
C SER A 57 2.24 2.21 2.18
N LEU A 58 1.05 1.63 2.30
CA LEU A 58 0.04 1.63 1.24
C LEU A 58 -0.42 3.05 0.92
N PHE A 59 -0.70 3.87 1.94
CA PHE A 59 -1.08 5.26 1.75
C PHE A 59 -0.01 6.05 0.97
N LEU A 60 1.27 5.93 1.39
CA LEU A 60 2.38 6.62 0.74
C LEU A 60 2.59 6.11 -0.70
N ALA A 61 2.53 4.81 -0.92
CA ALA A 61 2.69 4.24 -2.25
C ALA A 61 1.57 4.68 -3.20
N ILE A 62 0.32 4.46 -2.79
CA ILE A 62 -0.85 4.75 -3.63
C ILE A 62 -0.96 6.26 -3.92
N SER A 63 -0.81 7.11 -2.89
CA SER A 63 -0.90 8.56 -3.07
C SER A 63 0.17 9.10 -4.02
N ARG A 64 1.41 8.63 -3.90
CA ARG A 64 2.52 9.03 -4.79
C ARG A 64 2.31 8.52 -6.22
N MET A 65 1.86 7.28 -6.37
CA MET A 65 1.57 6.71 -7.70
C MET A 65 0.45 7.47 -8.39
N LEU A 66 -0.65 7.76 -7.68
CA LEU A 66 -1.77 8.53 -8.24
C LEU A 66 -1.41 9.99 -8.50
N TRP A 67 -0.49 10.56 -7.71
CA TRP A 67 0.02 11.90 -7.97
C TRP A 67 0.89 11.95 -9.22
N ALA A 68 1.73 10.96 -9.45
CA ALA A 68 2.72 10.96 -10.52
C ALA A 68 2.17 10.46 -11.86
N PHE A 69 1.24 9.51 -11.85
CA PHE A 69 0.83 8.75 -13.03
C PHE A 69 -0.68 8.70 -13.23
N ASN A 70 -1.07 8.56 -14.49
CA ASN A 70 -2.39 8.10 -14.89
C ASN A 70 -2.30 6.60 -15.20
N PHE A 71 -3.31 5.87 -14.76
CA PHE A 71 -3.48 4.44 -14.99
C PHE A 71 -4.65 4.24 -15.94
N GLU A 72 -4.39 3.68 -17.10
CA GLU A 72 -5.36 3.47 -18.15
C GLU A 72 -5.35 2.01 -18.59
N PRO A 73 -6.47 1.46 -19.10
CA PRO A 73 -6.44 0.17 -19.77
C PRO A 73 -5.46 0.20 -20.94
N LYS A 74 -4.80 -0.91 -21.20
CA LYS A 74 -4.09 -1.07 -22.47
C LYS A 74 -5.11 -1.40 -23.56
N THR A 75 -4.90 -0.88 -24.75
CA THR A 75 -5.73 -1.20 -25.93
C THR A 75 -5.15 -2.41 -26.68
N ASP A 76 -6.02 -3.20 -27.30
CA ASP A 76 -5.64 -4.26 -28.22
C ASP A 76 -5.31 -3.71 -29.63
N ALA A 77 -5.08 -4.60 -30.60
CA ALA A 77 -4.77 -4.23 -31.98
C ALA A 77 -5.92 -3.51 -32.70
N ASP A 78 -7.15 -3.72 -32.25
CA ASP A 78 -8.37 -3.10 -32.81
C ASP A 78 -8.74 -1.79 -32.09
N GLY A 79 -7.91 -1.34 -31.14
CA GLY A 79 -8.13 -0.11 -30.37
C GLY A 79 -9.14 -0.25 -29.22
N LYS A 80 -9.54 -1.47 -28.87
CA LYS A 80 -10.46 -1.73 -27.76
C LYS A 80 -9.71 -1.89 -26.46
N ASP A 81 -10.26 -1.35 -25.38
CA ASP A 81 -9.69 -1.46 -24.04
C ASP A 81 -9.68 -2.91 -23.55
N ILE A 82 -8.53 -3.36 -23.07
CA ILE A 82 -8.34 -4.64 -22.38
C ILE A 82 -8.67 -4.44 -20.91
N ILE A 83 -9.87 -4.82 -20.51
CA ILE A 83 -10.29 -4.72 -19.11
C ILE A 83 -9.80 -5.96 -18.35
N PRO A 84 -9.01 -5.80 -17.28
CA PRO A 84 -8.56 -6.92 -16.46
C PRO A 84 -9.73 -7.68 -15.83
N ASP A 85 -9.64 -9.01 -15.86
CA ASP A 85 -10.61 -9.85 -15.16
C ASP A 85 -10.27 -9.88 -13.66
N MET A 86 -11.11 -9.23 -12.86
CA MET A 86 -10.95 -9.11 -11.41
C MET A 86 -11.07 -10.45 -10.65
N THR A 87 -11.47 -11.53 -11.33
CA THR A 87 -11.62 -12.86 -10.74
C THR A 87 -10.38 -13.75 -10.97
N LYS A 88 -9.49 -13.36 -11.89
CA LYS A 88 -8.25 -14.08 -12.18
C LYS A 88 -7.19 -13.80 -11.12
N LEU A 89 -7.05 -14.77 -10.25
CA LEU A 89 -6.11 -14.70 -9.11
C LEU A 89 -5.20 -15.94 -9.12
N THR A 90 -3.96 -15.76 -8.68
CA THR A 90 -3.03 -16.87 -8.46
C THR A 90 -3.54 -17.80 -7.36
N GLN A 91 -3.09 -19.05 -7.39
CA GLN A 91 -3.37 -20.02 -6.33
C GLN A 91 -2.19 -20.06 -5.33
N GLY A 92 -2.49 -20.21 -4.06
CA GLY A 92 -1.46 -20.39 -3.03
C GLY A 92 -1.77 -19.70 -1.70
N LEU A 93 -0.77 -19.70 -0.82
CA LEU A 93 -0.85 -19.01 0.48
C LEU A 93 -0.97 -17.49 0.31
N PHE A 94 -0.24 -16.96 -0.68
CA PHE A 94 -0.35 -15.56 -1.10
C PHE A 94 -1.06 -15.51 -2.42
N VAL A 95 -2.14 -14.74 -2.47
CA VAL A 95 -3.00 -14.61 -3.64
C VAL A 95 -2.78 -13.24 -4.26
N PHE A 96 -2.45 -13.22 -5.55
CA PHE A 96 -2.20 -12.01 -6.33
C PHE A 96 -3.10 -12.02 -7.57
N PRO A 97 -3.43 -10.85 -8.14
CA PRO A 97 -3.97 -10.80 -9.50
C PRO A 97 -3.00 -11.47 -10.48
N GLU A 98 -3.53 -12.25 -11.42
CA GLU A 98 -2.71 -12.70 -12.54
C GLU A 98 -2.17 -11.49 -13.33
N PRO A 99 -1.01 -11.61 -14.01
CA PRO A 99 -0.47 -10.50 -14.80
C PRO A 99 -1.50 -9.99 -15.82
N PHE A 100 -1.70 -8.70 -15.83
CA PHE A 100 -2.60 -8.04 -16.76
C PHE A 100 -1.91 -6.83 -17.41
N PRO A 101 -2.24 -6.49 -18.66
CA PRO A 101 -1.69 -5.34 -19.32
C PRO A 101 -2.32 -4.06 -18.78
N ALA A 102 -1.47 -3.05 -18.54
CA ALA A 102 -1.91 -1.71 -18.17
C ALA A 102 -1.07 -0.67 -18.90
N LYS A 103 -1.63 0.52 -19.11
CA LYS A 103 -0.93 1.69 -19.63
C LYS A 103 -0.73 2.67 -18.48
N ILE A 104 0.53 2.88 -18.10
CA ILE A 104 0.91 3.78 -17.01
C ILE A 104 1.71 4.91 -17.63
N VAL A 105 1.19 6.13 -17.54
CA VAL A 105 1.82 7.32 -18.14
C VAL A 105 1.97 8.42 -17.08
N PRO A 106 3.09 9.16 -17.07
CA PRO A 106 3.21 10.32 -16.20
C PRO A 106 2.10 11.33 -16.49
N ARG A 107 1.60 11.99 -15.45
CA ARG A 107 0.56 13.04 -15.60
C ARG A 107 1.04 14.24 -16.43
N SER A 108 2.33 14.54 -16.35
CA SER A 108 3.01 15.54 -17.19
C SER A 108 4.52 15.30 -17.18
N GLU A 109 5.23 15.97 -18.09
CA GLU A 109 6.70 15.98 -18.10
C GLU A 109 7.28 16.42 -16.75
N LYS A 110 6.72 17.46 -16.16
CA LYS A 110 7.13 17.93 -14.83
C LYS A 110 7.04 16.86 -13.75
N HIS A 111 5.97 16.05 -13.75
CA HIS A 111 5.83 14.92 -12.80
C HIS A 111 6.90 13.86 -13.08
N ALA A 112 7.16 13.56 -14.35
CA ALA A 112 8.19 12.60 -14.74
C ALA A 112 9.59 13.05 -14.27
N GLU A 113 9.92 14.33 -14.44
CA GLU A 113 11.19 14.91 -14.00
C GLU A 113 11.36 14.85 -12.49
N ILE A 114 10.32 15.22 -11.73
CA ILE A 114 10.34 15.15 -10.26
C ILE A 114 10.59 13.71 -9.79
N VAL A 115 9.91 12.73 -10.40
CA VAL A 115 10.10 11.32 -10.04
C VAL A 115 11.52 10.85 -10.37
N LYS A 116 12.06 11.21 -11.55
CA LYS A 116 13.43 10.86 -11.95
C LYS A 116 14.47 11.49 -11.03
N GLN A 117 14.29 12.76 -10.67
CA GLN A 117 15.20 13.44 -9.76
C GLN A 117 15.16 12.80 -8.36
N ALA A 118 13.97 12.59 -7.80
CA ALA A 118 13.81 11.94 -6.51
C ALA A 118 14.42 10.52 -6.48
N TRP A 119 14.31 9.79 -7.59
CA TRP A 119 14.95 8.49 -7.73
C TRP A 119 16.47 8.61 -7.75
N ALA A 120 17.03 9.55 -8.53
CA ALA A 120 18.47 9.77 -8.61
C ALA A 120 19.05 10.14 -7.24
N ASP A 121 18.39 11.03 -6.51
CA ASP A 121 18.78 11.43 -5.16
C ASP A 121 18.77 10.23 -4.20
N CYS A 122 17.66 9.47 -4.19
CA CYS A 122 17.53 8.28 -3.37
C CYS A 122 18.57 7.20 -3.75
N ARG A 123 18.76 6.94 -5.05
CA ARG A 123 19.70 5.92 -5.55
C ARG A 123 21.15 6.19 -5.10
N SER A 124 21.54 7.45 -5.00
CA SER A 124 22.87 7.83 -4.53
C SER A 124 23.16 7.39 -3.09
N LEU A 125 22.10 7.22 -2.29
CA LEU A 125 22.18 6.81 -0.87
C LEU A 125 22.17 5.28 -0.68
N LEU A 126 21.91 4.52 -1.76
CA LEU A 126 21.79 3.08 -1.73
C LEU A 126 23.02 2.41 -2.35
N ASP A 127 23.37 1.24 -1.86
CA ASP A 127 24.37 0.34 -2.47
C ASP A 127 23.75 -0.46 -3.65
N ASP A 128 24.52 -1.42 -4.17
CA ASP A 128 24.10 -2.22 -5.32
C ASP A 128 22.99 -3.22 -4.97
N ASP A 129 22.90 -3.60 -3.69
CA ASP A 129 21.83 -4.44 -3.14
C ASP A 129 20.60 -3.64 -2.68
N MET A 130 20.54 -2.33 -3.03
CA MET A 130 19.45 -1.41 -2.67
C MET A 130 19.30 -1.20 -1.16
N GLN A 131 20.38 -1.40 -0.40
CA GLN A 131 20.43 -1.11 1.04
C GLN A 131 21.02 0.28 1.28
N TRP A 132 20.64 0.90 2.39
CA TRP A 132 21.19 2.19 2.78
C TRP A 132 22.69 2.09 3.04
N ARG A 133 23.53 2.88 2.33
CA ARG A 133 24.97 2.99 2.57
C ARG A 133 25.28 3.59 3.94
N LYS A 134 24.38 4.46 4.41
CA LYS A 134 24.43 5.12 5.71
C LYS A 134 23.01 5.37 6.17
N VAL A 135 22.76 5.22 7.46
CA VAL A 135 21.47 5.57 8.05
C VAL A 135 21.14 7.03 7.73
N PRO A 136 19.99 7.31 7.10
CA PRO A 136 19.58 8.68 6.81
C PRO A 136 19.47 9.51 8.07
N GLU A 137 19.80 10.80 7.97
CA GLU A 137 19.64 11.74 9.07
C GLU A 137 18.18 11.79 9.54
N GLY A 138 17.98 11.78 10.85
CA GLY A 138 16.64 11.71 11.45
C GLY A 138 16.02 10.32 11.56
N MET A 139 16.68 9.27 11.04
CA MET A 139 16.32 7.89 11.34
C MET A 139 17.04 7.41 12.59
N HIS A 140 16.27 6.99 13.58
CA HIS A 140 16.79 6.40 14.81
C HIS A 140 16.35 4.95 14.90
N PHE A 141 17.31 4.07 15.19
CA PHE A 141 17.06 2.65 15.45
C PHE A 141 17.38 2.37 16.92
N SER A 142 16.47 1.73 17.64
CA SER A 142 16.77 1.18 18.94
C SER A 142 17.24 -0.25 18.77
N THR A 143 18.42 -0.56 19.30
CA THR A 143 18.91 -1.93 19.42
C THR A 143 18.56 -2.46 20.80
N TYR A 144 17.82 -3.59 20.84
CA TYR A 144 17.58 -4.29 22.09
C TYR A 144 18.82 -5.09 22.50
N ASN A 145 19.38 -4.80 23.66
CA ASN A 145 20.46 -5.60 24.22
C ASN A 145 19.89 -6.53 25.32
N ALA A 146 19.72 -7.80 24.98
CA ALA A 146 19.16 -8.80 25.90
C ALA A 146 19.96 -8.99 27.18
N LYS A 147 21.25 -8.61 27.23
CA LYS A 147 22.09 -8.75 28.44
C LYS A 147 21.93 -7.57 29.40
N THR A 148 21.62 -6.41 28.89
CA THR A 148 21.53 -5.19 29.71
C THR A 148 20.09 -4.74 29.92
N ASP A 149 19.13 -5.33 29.22
CA ASP A 149 17.71 -4.92 29.16
C ASP A 149 17.53 -3.42 28.87
N LYS A 150 18.51 -2.82 28.20
CA LYS A 150 18.52 -1.42 27.81
C LYS A 150 18.61 -1.33 26.28
N GLY A 151 17.71 -0.57 25.70
CA GLY A 151 17.87 -0.14 24.31
C GLY A 151 18.96 0.93 24.23
N GLU A 152 19.87 0.80 23.27
CA GLU A 152 20.79 1.87 22.88
C GLU A 152 20.17 2.61 21.68
N GLU A 153 20.04 3.92 21.79
CA GLU A 153 19.69 4.80 20.68
C GLU A 153 20.97 5.18 19.93
N PHE A 154 20.93 5.02 18.59
CA PHE A 154 21.99 5.47 17.68
C PHE A 154 21.60 6.77 16.98
#